data_adcd6c7c8a5ef47bbb81e75fac38b06e
#
_entry.id   adcd6c7c8a5ef47bbb81e75fac38b06e
#
_cell.length_a   1.000
_cell.length_b   1.000
_cell.length_c   1.000
_cell.angle_alpha   90.00
_cell.angle_beta   90.00
_cell.angle_gamma   90.00
#
_symmetry.space_group_name_H-M   'P 1'
#
loop_
_entity.id
_entity.type
_entity.pdbx_description
1 polymer ?
#
loop_
_entity_poly.entity_id
_entity_poly.type
_entity_poly.pdbx_seq_one_letter_code
_entity_poly.pdbx_strand_id
1 'polypeptide(L)'
;GDARGMAVVGGKMYVCNRGAGGTSQLVELDGTTGALLRTIELPEEMWKDGEAKLGFIANDVQVDDAGHLFVANMATDMRGEGTAHTLRINYVDVSQNRVTYRTVFNATLPTTFEKSMRVDTYDIHGDILNGKGIIMLPISGNEPGAGNTVIKYKVSNGVADVANPQTIVLAEFNPNKATAAGAAPRINIVDDELFYHDGFSTMPMLYDMNGSVVDGFQNNVPLTPAATGQNGVTEFELNGSYYLIVASTNTNNEPPQAFDLFKFKDDGRSFADMQLLYRFPEAGLGAVANAVRTALPRVEVVEGADGQKKARINVYAYRNGYGIYEFTNSSATSVKLQTTEGLNFTVNGRTVTVNTQAKEINLFAVDGQKVATSADGRTVKAPAKGVYMLSIQAADGSKKATKLVIE
;
A
#
# COMPACT_ATOMS: atom_id res chain seq x y z
N GLY A 1 -15.80 11.36 -3.73
CA GLY A 1 -16.16 9.94 -3.87
C GLY A 1 -15.46 9.08 -2.83
N ASP A 2 -15.99 7.89 -2.60
CA ASP A 2 -15.45 6.96 -1.59
C ASP A 2 -14.48 5.98 -2.27
N ALA A 3 -13.31 6.46 -2.66
CA ALA A 3 -12.24 5.61 -3.18
C ALA A 3 -11.62 4.77 -2.05
N ARG A 4 -11.42 3.46 -2.27
CA ARG A 4 -10.93 2.55 -1.22
C ARG A 4 -9.83 1.61 -1.68
N GLY A 5 -9.89 1.08 -2.88
CA GLY A 5 -8.90 0.18 -3.45
C GLY A 5 -7.92 0.89 -4.35
N MET A 6 -6.69 0.41 -4.39
CA MET A 6 -5.63 0.88 -5.28
C MET A 6 -4.84 -0.31 -5.80
N ALA A 7 -4.53 -0.29 -7.09
CA ALA A 7 -3.63 -1.24 -7.74
C ALA A 7 -2.61 -0.50 -8.62
N VAL A 8 -1.47 -1.12 -8.86
CA VAL A 8 -0.41 -0.56 -9.72
C VAL A 8 0.01 -1.62 -10.72
N VAL A 9 0.05 -1.26 -11.99
CA VAL A 9 0.52 -2.13 -13.07
C VAL A 9 0.99 -1.32 -14.26
N GLY A 10 2.10 -1.72 -14.85
CA GLY A 10 2.64 -1.11 -16.07
C GLY A 10 2.96 0.38 -15.89
N GLY A 11 3.45 0.79 -14.72
CA GLY A 11 3.76 2.17 -14.40
C GLY A 11 2.54 3.08 -14.21
N LYS A 12 1.35 2.52 -14.04
CA LYS A 12 0.11 3.25 -13.80
C LYS A 12 -0.51 2.84 -12.47
N MET A 13 -1.12 3.79 -11.80
CA MET A 13 -1.88 3.55 -10.58
C MET A 13 -3.39 3.68 -10.88
N TYR A 14 -4.16 2.70 -10.43
CA TYR A 14 -5.60 2.65 -10.57
C TYR A 14 -6.25 2.75 -9.19
N VAL A 15 -7.15 3.70 -9.01
CA VAL A 15 -7.88 3.89 -7.75
C VAL A 15 -9.37 3.70 -8.00
N CYS A 16 -9.99 2.80 -7.24
CA CYS A 16 -11.44 2.61 -7.29
C CYS A 16 -12.18 3.83 -6.74
N ASN A 17 -13.15 4.33 -7.51
CA ASN A 17 -14.05 5.39 -7.08
C ASN A 17 -15.50 4.94 -7.26
N ARG A 18 -16.24 4.87 -6.16
CA ARG A 18 -17.65 4.49 -6.18
C ARG A 18 -18.56 5.51 -6.88
N GLY A 19 -18.06 6.75 -7.07
CA GLY A 19 -18.80 7.85 -7.67
C GLY A 19 -19.95 8.38 -6.80
N ALA A 20 -20.25 9.66 -6.97
CA ALA A 20 -21.49 10.22 -6.49
C ALA A 20 -22.61 9.84 -7.47
N GLY A 21 -23.74 9.34 -6.97
CA GLY A 21 -24.89 8.98 -7.83
C GLY A 21 -24.84 7.57 -8.44
N GLY A 22 -23.89 6.70 -8.01
CA GLY A 22 -23.90 5.29 -8.38
C GLY A 22 -23.15 4.94 -9.65
N THR A 23 -22.39 5.84 -10.24
CA THR A 23 -21.46 5.55 -11.34
C THR A 23 -20.14 5.07 -10.75
N SER A 24 -19.74 3.85 -11.04
CA SER A 24 -18.44 3.32 -10.61
C SER A 24 -17.36 3.66 -11.61
N GLN A 25 -16.18 3.99 -11.12
CA GLN A 25 -15.08 4.48 -11.93
C GLN A 25 -13.74 3.91 -11.45
N LEU A 26 -12.78 3.81 -12.35
CA LEU A 26 -11.36 3.75 -12.04
C LEU A 26 -10.73 5.10 -12.41
N VAL A 27 -9.96 5.65 -11.49
CA VAL A 27 -9.10 6.81 -11.73
C VAL A 27 -7.72 6.28 -12.09
N GLU A 28 -7.28 6.52 -13.32
CA GLU A 28 -5.96 6.14 -13.82
C GLU A 28 -4.99 7.30 -13.65
N LEU A 29 -3.92 7.08 -12.92
CA LEU A 29 -2.86 8.05 -12.65
C LEU A 29 -1.54 7.53 -13.21
N ASP A 30 -0.67 8.43 -13.58
CA ASP A 30 0.73 8.11 -13.87
C ASP A 30 1.41 7.64 -12.58
N GLY A 31 1.94 6.42 -12.59
CA GLY A 31 2.54 5.78 -11.41
C GLY A 31 3.89 6.37 -11.00
N THR A 32 4.44 7.32 -11.77
CA THR A 32 5.70 8.02 -11.47
C THR A 32 5.46 9.43 -10.94
N THR A 33 4.55 10.15 -11.60
CA THR A 33 4.30 11.57 -11.30
C THR A 33 3.03 11.81 -10.48
N GLY A 34 2.13 10.82 -10.44
CA GLY A 34 0.81 10.96 -9.85
C GLY A 34 -0.16 11.78 -10.69
N ALA A 35 0.23 12.20 -11.91
CA ALA A 35 -0.65 12.99 -12.76
C ALA A 35 -1.90 12.20 -13.15
N LEU A 36 -3.06 12.85 -13.13
CA LEU A 36 -4.30 12.25 -13.62
C LEU A 36 -4.18 12.02 -15.14
N LEU A 37 -4.28 10.77 -15.58
CA LEU A 37 -4.29 10.40 -16.98
C LEU A 37 -5.71 10.40 -17.55
N ARG A 38 -6.62 9.69 -16.88
CA ARG A 38 -8.04 9.66 -17.25
C ARG A 38 -8.92 9.10 -16.12
N THR A 39 -10.21 9.36 -16.23
CA THR A 39 -11.24 8.68 -15.43
C THR A 39 -11.97 7.69 -16.34
N ILE A 40 -12.06 6.45 -15.92
CA ILE A 40 -12.62 5.33 -16.67
C ILE A 40 -13.94 4.95 -16.04
N GLU A 41 -15.05 5.11 -16.74
CA GLU A 41 -16.35 4.65 -16.29
C GLU A 41 -16.46 3.12 -16.45
N LEU A 42 -16.87 2.45 -15.37
CA LEU A 42 -17.11 1.00 -15.40
C LEU A 42 -18.56 0.73 -15.80
N PRO A 43 -18.81 -0.23 -16.71
CA PRO A 43 -20.15 -0.55 -17.17
C PRO A 43 -21.08 -0.93 -16.02
N GLU A 44 -22.29 -0.39 -16.01
CA GLU A 44 -23.27 -0.69 -14.95
C GLU A 44 -23.66 -2.17 -14.94
N GLU A 45 -23.68 -2.78 -16.11
CA GLU A 45 -24.07 -4.19 -16.31
C GLU A 45 -23.17 -5.16 -15.55
N MET A 46 -21.90 -4.81 -15.33
CA MET A 46 -20.98 -5.66 -14.55
C MET A 46 -21.40 -5.80 -13.08
N TRP A 47 -22.31 -4.95 -12.62
CA TRP A 47 -22.80 -4.92 -11.24
C TRP A 47 -24.25 -5.35 -11.09
N LYS A 48 -24.89 -5.82 -12.14
CA LYS A 48 -26.27 -6.30 -12.11
C LYS A 48 -26.33 -7.81 -11.88
N ASP A 49 -27.31 -8.22 -11.06
CA ASP A 49 -27.71 -9.60 -10.88
C ASP A 49 -29.20 -9.69 -11.25
N GLY A 50 -29.47 -10.06 -12.50
CA GLY A 50 -30.78 -9.84 -13.12
C GLY A 50 -31.10 -8.35 -13.20
N GLU A 51 -32.26 -7.96 -12.67
CA GLU A 51 -32.68 -6.55 -12.57
C GLU A 51 -32.09 -5.82 -11.36
N ALA A 52 -31.55 -6.56 -10.39
CA ALA A 52 -31.03 -5.98 -9.16
C ALA A 52 -29.56 -5.54 -9.31
N LYS A 53 -29.21 -4.42 -8.68
CA LYS A 53 -27.86 -3.89 -8.62
C LYS A 53 -27.16 -4.32 -7.34
N LEU A 54 -25.90 -4.79 -7.47
CA LEU A 54 -25.06 -5.10 -6.33
C LEU A 54 -24.79 -3.83 -5.49
N GLY A 55 -24.65 -4.02 -4.17
CA GLY A 55 -24.27 -2.94 -3.27
C GLY A 55 -22.77 -2.61 -3.36
N PHE A 56 -22.41 -1.40 -2.97
CA PHE A 56 -21.02 -0.93 -2.78
C PHE A 56 -20.07 -1.30 -3.92
N ILE A 57 -20.51 -1.03 -5.15
CA ILE A 57 -19.78 -1.33 -6.39
C ILE A 57 -18.42 -0.62 -6.46
N ALA A 58 -17.46 -1.20 -7.20
CA ALA A 58 -16.09 -0.68 -7.34
C ALA A 58 -15.45 -0.31 -5.99
N ASN A 59 -15.41 -1.27 -5.08
CA ASN A 59 -14.88 -1.06 -3.73
C ASN A 59 -13.38 -1.30 -3.65
N ASP A 60 -12.88 -2.35 -4.32
CA ASP A 60 -11.48 -2.70 -4.31
C ASP A 60 -10.99 -3.07 -5.71
N VAL A 61 -9.69 -2.86 -5.96
CA VAL A 61 -9.02 -3.19 -7.22
C VAL A 61 -7.71 -3.90 -6.94
N GLN A 62 -7.47 -5.00 -7.65
CA GLN A 62 -6.28 -5.83 -7.54
C GLN A 62 -5.68 -6.08 -8.93
N VAL A 63 -4.42 -6.52 -8.95
CA VAL A 63 -3.71 -6.96 -10.16
C VAL A 63 -3.18 -8.35 -9.90
N ASP A 64 -3.38 -9.27 -10.86
CA ASP A 64 -2.76 -10.60 -10.81
C ASP A 64 -1.29 -10.56 -11.26
N ASP A 65 -0.59 -11.68 -11.13
CA ASP A 65 0.84 -11.78 -11.46
C ASP A 65 1.12 -11.61 -12.96
N ALA A 66 0.09 -11.74 -13.80
CA ALA A 66 0.16 -11.51 -15.23
C ALA A 66 -0.15 -10.04 -15.63
N GLY A 67 -0.51 -9.20 -14.67
CA GLY A 67 -0.78 -7.78 -14.89
C GLY A 67 -2.23 -7.47 -15.31
N HIS A 68 -3.16 -8.37 -15.07
CA HIS A 68 -4.58 -8.14 -15.33
C HIS A 68 -5.25 -7.42 -14.16
N LEU A 69 -6.14 -6.46 -14.46
CA LEU A 69 -6.89 -5.69 -13.47
C LEU A 69 -8.20 -6.39 -13.09
N PHE A 70 -8.47 -6.46 -11.80
CA PHE A 70 -9.70 -7.01 -11.24
C PHE A 70 -10.36 -6.01 -10.32
N VAL A 71 -11.67 -5.84 -10.42
CA VAL A 71 -12.45 -4.90 -9.60
C VAL A 71 -13.59 -5.64 -8.92
N ALA A 72 -13.77 -5.39 -7.62
CA ALA A 72 -14.83 -6.00 -6.82
C ALA A 72 -15.77 -4.98 -6.18
N ASN A 73 -17.00 -5.43 -5.88
CA ASN A 73 -17.86 -4.76 -4.92
C ASN A 73 -17.47 -5.15 -3.48
N MET A 74 -18.13 -4.56 -2.49
CA MET A 74 -18.08 -5.04 -1.11
C MET A 74 -19.39 -5.77 -0.79
N ALA A 75 -19.27 -6.99 -0.25
CA ALA A 75 -20.41 -7.68 0.31
C ALA A 75 -20.56 -7.32 1.80
N THR A 76 -21.76 -6.92 2.22
CA THR A 76 -21.97 -6.35 3.55
C THR A 76 -22.59 -7.31 4.56
N ASP A 77 -23.35 -8.29 4.10
CA ASP A 77 -23.87 -9.37 4.93
C ASP A 77 -23.97 -10.63 4.09
N MET A 78 -23.05 -11.53 4.29
CA MET A 78 -22.92 -12.71 3.45
C MET A 78 -23.77 -13.90 3.92
N ARG A 79 -24.70 -13.69 4.84
CA ARG A 79 -25.55 -14.74 5.43
C ARG A 79 -26.93 -14.86 4.77
N GLY A 80 -27.22 -14.19 3.75
CA GLY A 80 -28.57 -14.18 3.21
C GLY A 80 -28.62 -14.32 1.71
N GLU A 81 -29.83 -14.15 1.21
CA GLU A 81 -30.11 -14.04 -0.21
C GLU A 81 -30.23 -12.55 -0.60
N GLY A 82 -29.81 -12.24 -1.81
CA GLY A 82 -29.96 -10.91 -2.37
C GLY A 82 -28.64 -10.17 -2.62
N THR A 83 -28.75 -8.99 -3.20
CA THR A 83 -27.59 -8.27 -3.75
C THR A 83 -26.59 -7.73 -2.73
N ALA A 84 -27.01 -7.56 -1.48
CA ALA A 84 -26.11 -7.15 -0.39
C ALA A 84 -25.15 -8.27 0.04
N HIS A 85 -25.49 -9.52 -0.29
CA HIS A 85 -24.78 -10.71 0.12
C HIS A 85 -23.82 -11.23 -0.94
N THR A 86 -23.99 -10.81 -2.19
CA THR A 86 -23.18 -11.29 -3.31
C THR A 86 -21.89 -10.50 -3.42
N LEU A 87 -20.76 -11.22 -3.41
CA LEU A 87 -19.48 -10.70 -3.84
C LEU A 87 -19.27 -11.03 -5.30
N ARG A 88 -18.85 -10.04 -6.06
CA ARG A 88 -18.49 -10.21 -7.48
C ARG A 88 -17.13 -9.58 -7.72
N ILE A 89 -16.26 -10.35 -8.41
CA ILE A 89 -14.96 -9.87 -8.88
C ILE A 89 -14.95 -9.98 -10.39
N ASN A 90 -14.68 -8.88 -11.05
CA ASN A 90 -14.63 -8.80 -12.51
C ASN A 90 -13.20 -8.44 -12.96
N TYR A 91 -12.67 -9.21 -13.91
CA TYR A 91 -11.59 -8.74 -14.76
C TYR A 91 -12.09 -7.55 -15.58
N VAL A 92 -11.25 -6.53 -15.75
CA VAL A 92 -11.54 -5.36 -16.58
C VAL A 92 -10.37 -5.07 -17.52
N ASP A 93 -10.68 -4.98 -18.81
CA ASP A 93 -9.72 -4.48 -19.81
C ASP A 93 -10.02 -3.01 -20.07
N VAL A 94 -9.04 -2.20 -19.70
CA VAL A 94 -9.07 -0.73 -19.82
C VAL A 94 -8.14 -0.22 -20.93
N SER A 95 -7.58 -1.09 -21.74
CA SER A 95 -6.66 -0.76 -22.83
C SER A 95 -7.34 0.03 -23.95
N GLN A 96 -8.63 -0.18 -24.12
CA GLN A 96 -9.45 0.47 -25.14
C GLN A 96 -10.28 1.62 -24.56
N ASN A 97 -10.85 2.44 -25.43
CA ASN A 97 -11.76 3.52 -25.02
C ASN A 97 -13.05 3.00 -24.34
N ARG A 98 -13.47 1.80 -24.69
CA ARG A 98 -14.59 1.13 -24.05
C ARG A 98 -14.06 0.00 -23.17
N VAL A 99 -14.42 0.03 -21.89
CA VAL A 99 -14.10 -1.05 -20.94
C VAL A 99 -14.83 -2.32 -21.36
N THR A 100 -14.08 -3.42 -21.47
CA THR A 100 -14.65 -4.76 -21.52
C THR A 100 -14.40 -5.46 -20.19
N TYR A 101 -15.24 -6.40 -19.83
CA TYR A 101 -15.14 -7.12 -18.57
C TYR A 101 -15.56 -8.58 -18.69
N ARG A 102 -15.08 -9.37 -17.73
CA ARG A 102 -15.48 -10.76 -17.53
C ARG A 102 -15.58 -11.04 -16.03
N THR A 103 -16.71 -11.57 -15.60
CA THR A 103 -16.89 -12.00 -14.21
C THR A 103 -16.08 -13.27 -13.96
N VAL A 104 -15.15 -13.21 -13.00
CA VAL A 104 -14.31 -14.35 -12.61
C VAL A 104 -14.76 -14.98 -11.29
N PHE A 105 -15.44 -14.21 -10.45
CA PHE A 105 -16.03 -14.67 -9.20
C PHE A 105 -17.41 -14.03 -9.03
N ASN A 106 -18.41 -14.85 -8.68
CA ASN A 106 -19.75 -14.39 -8.34
C ASN A 106 -20.41 -15.40 -7.40
N ALA A 107 -20.47 -15.08 -6.13
CA ALA A 107 -21.05 -15.97 -5.13
C ALA A 107 -21.58 -15.20 -3.91
N THR A 108 -22.59 -15.79 -3.28
CA THR A 108 -22.89 -15.62 -1.85
C THR A 108 -21.95 -16.54 -1.11
N LEU A 109 -21.34 -16.06 -0.03
CA LEU A 109 -20.43 -16.91 0.73
C LEU A 109 -21.20 -17.87 1.65
N PRO A 110 -20.67 -19.08 1.86
CA PRO A 110 -21.30 -20.04 2.78
C PRO A 110 -21.27 -19.45 4.18
N THR A 111 -22.42 -19.43 4.84
CA THR A 111 -22.57 -18.91 6.18
C THR A 111 -22.45 -20.05 7.19
N THR A 112 -21.25 -20.30 7.65
CA THR A 112 -21.03 -21.14 8.83
C THR A 112 -21.05 -20.33 10.14
N PHE A 113 -21.19 -19.00 10.02
CA PHE A 113 -21.15 -18.08 11.14
C PHE A 113 -22.56 -17.61 11.51
N GLU A 114 -22.86 -17.60 12.79
CA GLU A 114 -24.16 -17.13 13.31
C GLU A 114 -24.39 -15.64 13.09
N LYS A 115 -23.30 -14.87 12.85
CA LYS A 115 -23.32 -13.42 12.77
C LYS A 115 -22.88 -12.91 11.41
N SER A 116 -23.17 -11.64 11.17
CA SER A 116 -22.92 -10.97 9.90
C SER A 116 -21.45 -11.02 9.49
N MET A 117 -21.21 -11.49 8.28
CA MET A 117 -19.89 -11.53 7.65
C MET A 117 -19.82 -10.46 6.57
N ARG A 118 -18.69 -9.76 6.51
CA ARG A 118 -18.44 -8.75 5.49
C ARG A 118 -17.11 -9.00 4.82
N VAL A 119 -17.05 -8.80 3.51
CA VAL A 119 -15.80 -8.77 2.74
C VAL A 119 -15.60 -7.37 2.18
N ASP A 120 -14.61 -6.67 2.70
CA ASP A 120 -14.24 -5.32 2.27
C ASP A 120 -13.20 -5.33 1.16
N THR A 121 -12.33 -6.36 1.14
CA THR A 121 -11.18 -6.46 0.27
C THR A 121 -10.92 -7.91 -0.11
N TYR A 122 -10.06 -8.11 -1.06
CA TYR A 122 -9.56 -9.42 -1.47
C TYR A 122 -8.12 -9.29 -1.93
N ASP A 123 -7.44 -10.42 -2.09
CA ASP A 123 -6.17 -10.47 -2.81
C ASP A 123 -6.15 -11.67 -3.76
N ILE A 124 -5.28 -11.62 -4.75
CA ILE A 124 -5.18 -12.61 -5.82
C ILE A 124 -3.71 -12.93 -6.11
N HIS A 125 -3.44 -14.17 -6.48
CA HIS A 125 -2.12 -14.64 -6.85
C HIS A 125 -2.21 -15.62 -8.02
N GLY A 126 -1.20 -15.64 -8.87
CA GLY A 126 -1.15 -16.44 -10.11
C GLY A 126 -1.71 -15.71 -11.32
N ASP A 127 -1.79 -16.38 -12.47
CA ASP A 127 -2.47 -15.90 -13.67
C ASP A 127 -3.98 -16.26 -13.61
N ILE A 128 -4.74 -15.35 -13.04
CA ILE A 128 -6.17 -15.55 -12.79
C ILE A 128 -6.96 -15.72 -14.09
N LEU A 129 -6.57 -14.97 -15.12
CA LEU A 129 -7.37 -14.89 -16.35
C LEU A 129 -7.12 -16.04 -17.32
N ASN A 130 -5.86 -16.43 -17.53
CA ASN A 130 -5.46 -17.37 -18.58
C ASN A 130 -4.80 -18.65 -18.05
N GLY A 131 -4.51 -18.70 -16.74
CA GLY A 131 -3.78 -19.78 -16.10
C GLY A 131 -4.48 -20.33 -14.87
N LYS A 132 -3.70 -20.52 -13.84
CA LYS A 132 -4.15 -20.93 -12.51
C LYS A 132 -3.79 -19.86 -11.48
N GLY A 133 -4.63 -19.74 -10.48
CA GLY A 133 -4.37 -18.85 -9.37
C GLY A 133 -5.34 -19.09 -8.22
N ILE A 134 -5.28 -18.19 -7.26
CA ILE A 134 -6.13 -18.19 -6.06
C ILE A 134 -6.72 -16.80 -5.83
N ILE A 135 -7.91 -16.79 -5.25
CA ILE A 135 -8.55 -15.61 -4.69
C ILE A 135 -8.68 -15.87 -3.19
N MET A 136 -8.23 -14.92 -2.37
CA MET A 136 -8.38 -15.00 -0.91
C MET A 136 -9.20 -13.83 -0.39
N LEU A 137 -10.15 -14.14 0.47
CA LEU A 137 -11.13 -13.21 1.04
C LEU A 137 -10.96 -13.16 2.55
N PRO A 138 -10.42 -12.08 3.12
CA PRO A 138 -10.40 -11.89 4.57
C PRO A 138 -11.78 -11.49 5.06
N ILE A 139 -12.28 -12.16 6.10
CA ILE A 139 -13.60 -11.89 6.65
C ILE A 139 -13.51 -10.79 7.71
N SER A 140 -14.24 -9.72 7.48
CA SER A 140 -14.38 -8.63 8.44
C SER A 140 -15.42 -8.96 9.50
N GLY A 141 -15.03 -8.90 10.77
CA GLY A 141 -15.95 -9.13 11.87
C GLY A 141 -15.31 -8.84 13.22
N ASN A 142 -16.12 -8.42 14.19
CA ASN A 142 -15.72 -8.18 15.58
C ASN A 142 -15.97 -9.42 16.46
N GLU A 143 -16.44 -10.50 15.87
CA GLU A 143 -16.87 -11.70 16.56
C GLU A 143 -15.78 -12.75 16.51
N PRO A 144 -15.61 -13.54 17.58
CA PRO A 144 -14.78 -14.74 17.53
C PRO A 144 -15.23 -15.65 16.37
N GLY A 145 -14.27 -16.13 15.60
CA GLY A 145 -14.53 -17.01 14.45
C GLY A 145 -14.86 -16.32 13.13
N ALA A 146 -15.20 -15.03 13.12
CA ALA A 146 -15.38 -14.28 11.86
C ALA A 146 -14.07 -13.62 11.41
N GLY A 147 -13.53 -12.70 12.16
CA GLY A 147 -12.37 -11.89 11.73
C GLY A 147 -11.01 -12.61 11.83
N ASN A 148 -10.96 -13.87 12.21
CA ASN A 148 -9.79 -14.74 12.08
C ASN A 148 -10.00 -15.79 10.99
N THR A 149 -10.89 -15.53 10.03
CA THR A 149 -11.19 -16.45 8.94
C THR A 149 -10.85 -15.83 7.61
N VAL A 150 -10.25 -16.65 6.76
CA VAL A 150 -9.97 -16.36 5.36
C VAL A 150 -10.63 -17.45 4.52
N ILE A 151 -11.25 -17.06 3.40
CA ILE A 151 -11.82 -18.03 2.46
C ILE A 151 -10.98 -17.98 1.19
N LYS A 152 -10.43 -19.13 0.81
CA LYS A 152 -9.60 -19.30 -0.39
C LYS A 152 -10.36 -20.04 -1.47
N TYR A 153 -10.31 -19.53 -2.69
CA TYR A 153 -10.86 -20.15 -3.88
C TYR A 153 -9.77 -20.40 -4.91
N LYS A 154 -9.78 -21.56 -5.53
CA LYS A 154 -8.96 -21.84 -6.71
C LYS A 154 -9.61 -21.20 -7.94
N VAL A 155 -8.78 -20.72 -8.84
CA VAL A 155 -9.20 -20.15 -10.11
C VAL A 155 -8.49 -20.86 -11.24
N SER A 156 -9.18 -21.13 -12.34
CA SER A 156 -8.60 -21.67 -13.55
C SER A 156 -9.21 -20.97 -14.76
N ASN A 157 -8.37 -20.42 -15.63
CA ASN A 157 -8.77 -19.75 -16.86
C ASN A 157 -9.91 -18.74 -16.66
N GLY A 158 -9.81 -17.92 -15.62
CA GLY A 158 -10.77 -16.88 -15.27
C GLY A 158 -12.10 -17.38 -14.72
N VAL A 159 -12.14 -18.58 -14.14
CA VAL A 159 -13.33 -19.13 -13.48
C VAL A 159 -12.93 -19.60 -12.07
N ALA A 160 -13.51 -18.98 -11.05
CA ALA A 160 -13.30 -19.41 -9.67
C ALA A 160 -14.16 -20.65 -9.36
N ASP A 161 -13.59 -21.61 -8.65
CA ASP A 161 -14.30 -22.79 -8.13
C ASP A 161 -15.09 -22.38 -6.88
N VAL A 162 -16.22 -21.73 -7.09
CA VAL A 162 -17.07 -21.22 -6.01
C VAL A 162 -17.79 -22.33 -5.25
N ALA A 163 -17.85 -23.53 -5.82
CA ALA A 163 -18.49 -24.69 -5.19
C ALA A 163 -17.61 -25.36 -4.12
N ASN A 164 -16.29 -25.16 -4.21
CA ASN A 164 -15.33 -25.85 -3.33
C ASN A 164 -14.41 -24.82 -2.61
N PRO A 165 -14.96 -23.92 -1.77
CA PRO A 165 -14.16 -23.00 -0.98
C PRO A 165 -13.32 -23.74 0.08
N GLN A 166 -12.10 -23.25 0.30
CA GLN A 166 -11.32 -23.64 1.48
C GLN A 166 -11.45 -22.56 2.54
N THR A 167 -12.03 -22.92 3.70
CA THR A 167 -12.04 -22.06 4.88
C THR A 167 -10.74 -22.25 5.65
N ILE A 168 -10.01 -21.17 5.88
CA ILE A 168 -8.77 -21.12 6.65
C ILE A 168 -9.08 -20.38 7.95
N VAL A 169 -8.90 -21.05 9.09
CA VAL A 169 -9.00 -20.43 10.41
C VAL A 169 -7.58 -20.09 10.85
N LEU A 170 -7.33 -18.79 11.08
CA LEU A 170 -6.01 -18.30 11.46
C LEU A 170 -5.72 -18.67 12.91
N ALA A 171 -4.60 -19.34 13.13
CA ALA A 171 -4.15 -19.74 14.45
C ALA A 171 -3.64 -18.54 15.27
N GLU A 172 -3.72 -18.66 16.59
CA GLU A 172 -3.15 -17.71 17.57
C GLU A 172 -3.46 -16.22 17.34
N PHE A 173 -4.55 -15.97 16.65
CA PHE A 173 -5.02 -14.63 16.45
C PHE A 173 -5.53 -14.05 17.78
N ASN A 174 -4.62 -13.50 18.58
CA ASN A 174 -4.80 -12.91 19.90
C ASN A 174 -5.86 -13.61 20.78
N PRO A 175 -5.54 -14.75 21.42
CA PRO A 175 -6.51 -15.54 22.18
C PRO A 175 -7.13 -14.78 23.36
N ASN A 176 -6.55 -13.65 23.76
CA ASN A 176 -7.02 -12.81 24.86
C ASN A 176 -7.95 -11.66 24.40
N LYS A 177 -8.11 -11.45 23.09
CA LYS A 177 -9.09 -10.50 22.56
C LYS A 177 -10.19 -11.26 21.85
N ALA A 178 -11.40 -11.15 22.37
CA ALA A 178 -12.61 -11.67 21.74
C ALA A 178 -12.88 -11.07 20.35
N THR A 179 -12.07 -10.15 19.91
CA THR A 179 -12.16 -9.44 18.64
C THR A 179 -11.04 -9.89 17.72
N ALA A 180 -11.42 -10.46 16.66
CA ALA A 180 -10.62 -10.76 15.50
C ALA A 180 -10.09 -9.46 14.79
N ALA A 181 -9.66 -9.53 13.54
CA ALA A 181 -9.11 -8.40 12.79
C ALA A 181 -9.95 -7.11 12.84
N GLY A 182 -11.19 -7.22 13.26
CA GLY A 182 -12.12 -6.09 13.29
C GLY A 182 -12.61 -5.73 11.89
N ALA A 183 -12.79 -4.43 11.67
CA ALA A 183 -13.23 -3.93 10.38
C ALA A 183 -12.06 -3.88 9.38
N ALA A 184 -12.39 -4.09 8.10
CA ALA A 184 -11.49 -3.91 6.98
C ALA A 184 -10.15 -4.67 7.09
N PRO A 185 -10.16 -5.98 7.37
CA PRO A 185 -8.94 -6.78 7.30
C PRO A 185 -8.36 -6.74 5.89
N ARG A 186 -7.05 -6.92 5.81
CA ARG A 186 -6.31 -6.99 4.56
C ARG A 186 -5.57 -8.32 4.47
N ILE A 187 -5.39 -8.78 3.26
CA ILE A 187 -4.50 -9.88 2.91
C ILE A 187 -3.50 -9.34 1.89
N ASN A 188 -2.27 -9.82 1.99
CA ASN A 188 -1.28 -9.74 0.93
C ASN A 188 -0.68 -11.12 0.74
N ILE A 189 -0.96 -11.75 -0.38
CA ILE A 189 -0.41 -13.06 -0.75
C ILE A 189 1.02 -12.81 -1.20
N VAL A 190 1.97 -13.50 -0.56
CA VAL A 190 3.41 -13.39 -0.87
C VAL A 190 3.79 -14.34 -2.00
N ASP A 191 3.32 -15.58 -1.89
CA ASP A 191 3.59 -16.66 -2.84
C ASP A 191 2.58 -17.81 -2.67
N ASP A 192 2.84 -18.97 -3.26
CA ASP A 192 1.98 -20.16 -3.16
C ASP A 192 1.88 -20.74 -1.73
N GLU A 193 2.79 -20.35 -0.83
CA GLU A 193 2.93 -20.92 0.51
C GLU A 193 2.53 -19.96 1.64
N LEU A 194 2.68 -18.65 1.42
CA LEU A 194 2.62 -17.63 2.48
C LEU A 194 1.70 -16.46 2.13
N PHE A 195 1.07 -15.91 3.16
CA PHE A 195 0.33 -14.65 3.07
C PHE A 195 0.38 -13.87 4.37
N TYR A 196 0.33 -12.56 4.25
CA TYR A 196 0.11 -11.65 5.38
C TYR A 196 -1.38 -11.43 5.62
N HIS A 197 -1.74 -11.29 6.88
CA HIS A 197 -3.06 -10.85 7.30
C HIS A 197 -2.93 -9.81 8.39
N ASP A 198 -3.69 -8.74 8.27
CA ASP A 198 -3.84 -7.69 9.28
C ASP A 198 -5.27 -7.16 9.34
N GLY A 199 -5.54 -6.25 10.23
CA GLY A 199 -6.83 -5.60 10.33
C GLY A 199 -6.83 -4.48 11.36
N PHE A 200 -7.94 -3.76 11.43
CA PHE A 200 -8.09 -2.61 12.31
C PHE A 200 -7.74 -2.88 13.79
N SER A 201 -7.88 -4.11 14.24
CA SER A 201 -7.63 -4.51 15.63
C SER A 201 -6.42 -5.44 15.78
N THR A 202 -5.66 -5.68 14.71
CA THR A 202 -4.58 -6.65 14.72
C THR A 202 -3.37 -6.16 13.94
N MET A 203 -2.20 -6.56 14.45
CA MET A 203 -0.92 -6.33 13.81
C MET A 203 -0.70 -7.32 12.66
N PRO A 204 0.12 -7.01 11.66
CA PRO A 204 0.46 -7.93 10.60
C PRO A 204 1.05 -9.22 11.13
N MET A 205 0.52 -10.34 10.63
CA MET A 205 0.99 -11.68 10.88
C MET A 205 1.21 -12.38 9.56
N LEU A 206 2.27 -13.17 9.47
CA LEU A 206 2.59 -14.04 8.34
C LEU A 206 2.07 -15.44 8.65
N TYR A 207 1.26 -15.97 7.75
CA TYR A 207 0.65 -17.28 7.83
C TYR A 207 1.06 -18.17 6.68
N ASP A 208 1.09 -19.48 6.91
CA ASP A 208 1.06 -20.46 5.83
C ASP A 208 -0.35 -20.60 5.23
N MET A 209 -0.47 -21.28 4.11
CA MET A 209 -1.76 -21.48 3.42
C MET A 209 -2.74 -22.40 4.17
N ASN A 210 -2.37 -22.91 5.35
CA ASN A 210 -3.26 -23.65 6.26
C ASN A 210 -3.71 -22.80 7.45
N GLY A 211 -3.20 -21.56 7.58
CA GLY A 211 -3.52 -20.64 8.66
C GLY A 211 -2.65 -20.80 9.91
N SER A 212 -1.54 -21.54 9.83
CA SER A 212 -0.55 -21.61 10.90
C SER A 212 0.32 -20.36 10.89
N VAL A 213 0.60 -19.81 12.07
CA VAL A 213 1.52 -18.67 12.22
C VAL A 213 2.93 -19.10 11.84
N VAL A 214 3.53 -18.37 10.91
CA VAL A 214 4.95 -18.49 10.54
C VAL A 214 5.77 -17.48 11.32
N ASP A 215 5.37 -16.20 11.32
CA ASP A 215 5.98 -15.12 12.08
C ASP A 215 5.00 -13.92 12.18
N GLY A 216 5.38 -12.86 12.87
CA GLY A 216 4.53 -11.68 12.94
C GLY A 216 5.03 -10.62 13.91
N PHE A 217 4.34 -9.49 13.90
CA PHE A 217 4.63 -8.41 14.81
C PHE A 217 4.26 -8.83 16.25
N GLN A 218 5.25 -9.13 17.03
CA GLN A 218 5.14 -9.33 18.47
C GLN A 218 5.34 -8.00 19.21
N ASN A 219 5.02 -7.95 20.49
CA ASN A 219 4.99 -6.75 21.34
C ASN A 219 6.29 -5.92 21.39
N ASN A 220 7.37 -6.38 20.77
CA ASN A 220 8.71 -5.78 20.87
C ASN A 220 9.17 -5.09 19.56
N VAL A 221 8.38 -5.09 18.52
CA VAL A 221 8.76 -4.40 17.28
C VAL A 221 8.36 -2.94 17.39
N PRO A 222 9.24 -1.98 17.03
CA PRO A 222 8.98 -0.55 17.16
C PRO A 222 8.02 -0.05 16.08
N LEU A 223 6.82 -0.61 16.05
CA LEU A 223 5.70 0.05 15.38
C LEU A 223 5.32 1.32 16.14
N THR A 224 4.52 2.14 15.53
CA THR A 224 3.95 3.32 16.17
C THR A 224 3.45 2.96 17.56
N PRO A 225 3.90 3.62 18.63
CA PRO A 225 3.72 3.17 20.01
C PRO A 225 2.31 2.86 20.46
N ALA A 226 1.30 3.25 19.72
CA ALA A 226 -0.11 3.02 20.06
C ALA A 226 -0.88 2.31 18.93
N ALA A 227 -0.23 1.76 17.94
CA ALA A 227 -0.93 1.02 16.90
C ALA A 227 -1.52 -0.26 17.49
N THR A 228 -2.85 -0.36 17.49
CA THR A 228 -3.59 -1.55 17.92
C THR A 228 -3.93 -2.46 16.76
N GLY A 229 -3.72 -2.01 15.53
CA GLY A 229 -3.97 -2.71 14.29
C GLY A 229 -3.38 -1.98 13.10
N GLN A 230 -3.48 -2.59 11.93
CA GLN A 230 -2.94 -2.10 10.67
C GLN A 230 -4.00 -2.19 9.57
N ASN A 231 -3.74 -1.58 8.44
CA ASN A 231 -4.68 -1.57 7.31
C ASN A 231 -3.97 -1.80 5.99
N GLY A 232 -3.05 -2.72 5.99
CA GLY A 232 -2.31 -3.23 4.84
C GLY A 232 -0.82 -3.36 5.09
N VAL A 233 -0.28 -4.46 4.60
CA VAL A 233 1.14 -4.80 4.66
C VAL A 233 1.57 -5.32 3.30
N THR A 234 2.75 -4.94 2.85
CA THR A 234 3.32 -5.42 1.58
C THR A 234 4.81 -5.68 1.75
N GLU A 235 5.22 -6.89 1.39
CA GLU A 235 6.63 -7.28 1.33
C GLU A 235 7.17 -7.06 -0.08
N PHE A 236 8.44 -6.70 -0.18
CA PHE A 236 9.17 -6.66 -1.45
C PHE A 236 10.66 -6.93 -1.25
N GLU A 237 11.29 -7.42 -2.30
CA GLU A 237 12.74 -7.60 -2.39
C GLU A 237 13.36 -6.47 -3.20
N LEU A 238 14.49 -5.94 -2.72
CA LEU A 238 15.31 -5.00 -3.48
C LEU A 238 16.79 -5.34 -3.27
N ASN A 239 17.48 -5.71 -4.36
CA ASN A 239 18.92 -6.04 -4.38
C ASN A 239 19.33 -7.07 -3.30
N GLY A 240 18.56 -8.15 -3.17
CA GLY A 240 18.83 -9.26 -2.24
C GLY A 240 18.47 -8.95 -0.77
N SER A 241 17.82 -7.85 -0.49
CA SER A 241 17.30 -7.53 0.85
C SER A 241 15.77 -7.47 0.82
N TYR A 242 15.14 -7.97 1.89
CA TYR A 242 13.69 -7.96 2.04
C TYR A 242 13.23 -6.78 2.89
N TYR A 243 12.13 -6.19 2.50
CA TYR A 243 11.53 -5.02 3.11
C TYR A 243 10.04 -5.23 3.31
N LEU A 244 9.50 -4.56 4.32
CA LEU A 244 8.08 -4.57 4.63
C LEU A 244 7.55 -3.16 4.76
N ILE A 245 6.44 -2.84 4.09
CA ILE A 245 5.71 -1.60 4.28
C ILE A 245 4.44 -1.92 5.02
N VAL A 246 4.21 -1.22 6.12
CA VAL A 246 3.04 -1.39 6.97
C VAL A 246 2.24 -0.10 7.02
N ALA A 247 0.95 -0.18 6.72
CA ALA A 247 0.04 0.95 6.85
C ALA A 247 -0.46 1.07 8.29
N SER A 248 0.19 1.91 9.07
CA SER A 248 -0.13 2.14 10.47
C SER A 248 -1.48 2.85 10.64
N THR A 249 -2.39 2.27 11.42
CA THR A 249 -3.69 2.87 11.72
C THR A 249 -3.82 3.23 13.19
N ASN A 250 -4.36 4.42 13.46
CA ASN A 250 -4.72 4.83 14.81
C ASN A 250 -6.10 5.50 14.78
N THR A 251 -6.95 5.15 15.73
CA THR A 251 -8.30 5.73 15.84
C THR A 251 -8.27 7.18 16.28
N ASN A 252 -7.26 7.60 17.02
CA ASN A 252 -7.22 8.88 17.71
C ASN A 252 -6.25 9.90 17.10
N ASN A 253 -5.59 9.59 16.00
CA ASN A 253 -4.57 10.44 15.37
C ASN A 253 -3.31 10.72 16.20
N GLU A 254 -3.15 10.07 17.32
CA GLU A 254 -1.94 10.17 18.13
C GLU A 254 -1.47 8.78 18.55
N PRO A 255 -0.31 8.36 18.06
CA PRO A 255 0.58 9.05 17.12
C PRO A 255 0.01 9.12 15.70
N PRO A 256 0.56 9.98 14.82
CA PRO A 256 0.06 10.17 13.47
C PRO A 256 0.04 8.87 12.68
N GLN A 257 -1.02 8.63 11.93
CA GLN A 257 -1.10 7.53 10.98
C GLN A 257 -0.07 7.75 9.88
N ALA A 258 0.63 6.69 9.48
CA ALA A 258 1.68 6.76 8.48
C ALA A 258 1.92 5.39 7.84
N PHE A 259 2.75 5.36 6.82
CA PHE A 259 3.33 4.14 6.31
C PHE A 259 4.73 3.97 6.90
N ASP A 260 5.03 2.81 7.43
CA ASP A 260 6.31 2.46 8.01
C ASP A 260 7.04 1.49 7.09
N LEU A 261 8.26 1.84 6.68
CA LEU A 261 9.16 0.97 5.90
C LEU A 261 10.16 0.32 6.85
N PHE A 262 10.11 -1.01 6.89
CA PHE A 262 11.06 -1.84 7.64
C PHE A 262 12.00 -2.58 6.70
N LYS A 263 13.19 -2.90 7.19
CA LYS A 263 14.12 -3.86 6.59
C LYS A 263 14.22 -5.07 7.48
N PHE A 264 14.10 -6.26 6.90
CA PHE A 264 14.47 -7.50 7.58
C PHE A 264 16.00 -7.57 7.72
N LYS A 265 16.47 -8.12 8.84
CA LYS A 265 17.89 -8.35 9.04
C LYS A 265 18.31 -9.60 8.28
N ASP A 266 19.43 -9.50 7.56
CA ASP A 266 20.17 -10.63 6.99
C ASP A 266 19.28 -11.63 6.22
N ASP A 267 18.73 -11.31 5.08
CA ASP A 267 18.02 -12.21 4.15
C ASP A 267 16.95 -13.16 4.77
N GLY A 268 16.84 -13.16 6.09
CA GLY A 268 15.81 -13.86 6.86
C GLY A 268 14.59 -12.98 7.06
N ARG A 269 13.40 -13.52 6.87
CA ARG A 269 12.13 -12.83 7.12
C ARG A 269 11.75 -12.89 8.60
N SER A 270 12.68 -12.55 9.52
CA SER A 270 12.39 -12.53 10.95
C SER A 270 11.89 -11.17 11.41
N PHE A 271 10.68 -11.14 11.94
CA PHE A 271 10.07 -9.94 12.49
C PHE A 271 10.76 -9.44 13.76
N ALA A 272 11.38 -10.34 14.52
CA ALA A 272 12.07 -9.99 15.77
C ALA A 272 13.25 -9.02 15.56
N ASP A 273 13.89 -9.09 14.40
CA ASP A 273 15.10 -8.35 14.07
C ASP A 273 14.88 -7.26 13.01
N MET A 274 13.62 -6.92 12.72
CA MET A 274 13.33 -5.86 11.73
C MET A 274 13.78 -4.49 12.22
N GLN A 275 14.30 -3.70 11.31
CA GLN A 275 14.68 -2.32 11.53
C GLN A 275 13.70 -1.37 10.84
N LEU A 276 13.09 -0.45 11.59
CA LEU A 276 12.37 0.68 11.01
C LEU A 276 13.36 1.62 10.32
N LEU A 277 13.20 1.79 9.00
CA LEU A 277 14.03 2.69 8.21
C LEU A 277 13.40 4.08 8.09
N TYR A 278 12.12 4.13 7.70
CA TYR A 278 11.42 5.38 7.40
C TYR A 278 9.97 5.31 7.83
N ARG A 279 9.45 6.44 8.26
CA ARG A 279 8.02 6.71 8.39
C ARG A 279 7.64 7.82 7.43
N PHE A 280 6.60 7.60 6.65
CA PHE A 280 6.16 8.58 5.65
C PHE A 280 4.63 8.63 5.52
N PRO A 281 4.04 9.83 5.38
CA PRO A 281 4.71 11.11 5.60
C PRO A 281 5.10 11.28 7.08
N GLU A 282 6.18 12.00 7.36
CA GLU A 282 6.70 12.18 8.71
C GLU A 282 5.67 12.85 9.65
N ALA A 283 4.90 13.80 9.10
CA ALA A 283 3.84 14.47 9.82
C ALA A 283 2.55 13.64 9.97
N GLY A 284 2.52 12.41 9.42
CA GLY A 284 1.35 11.55 9.41
C GLY A 284 0.31 11.89 8.33
N LEU A 285 -0.70 11.03 8.21
CA LEU A 285 -1.76 11.12 7.18
C LEU A 285 -2.95 11.99 7.61
N GLY A 286 -2.96 12.50 8.84
CA GLY A 286 -4.10 13.22 9.40
C GLY A 286 -5.24 12.29 9.84
N ALA A 287 -6.32 12.90 10.34
CA ALA A 287 -7.47 12.17 10.85
C ALA A 287 -8.34 11.57 9.75
N VAL A 288 -8.64 10.30 9.85
CA VAL A 288 -9.63 9.62 9.00
C VAL A 288 -10.64 8.88 9.87
N ALA A 289 -11.88 9.32 9.84
CA ALA A 289 -12.97 8.69 10.59
C ALA A 289 -13.58 7.48 9.86
N ASN A 290 -12.73 6.58 9.33
CA ASN A 290 -13.19 5.36 8.66
C ASN A 290 -12.26 4.20 9.03
N ALA A 291 -12.80 3.00 9.23
CA ALA A 291 -12.01 1.81 9.50
C ALA A 291 -11.13 1.41 8.29
N VAL A 292 -11.61 1.62 7.06
CA VAL A 292 -10.78 1.53 5.86
C VAL A 292 -10.01 2.83 5.71
N ARG A 293 -8.76 2.85 6.14
CA ARG A 293 -7.93 4.06 6.17
C ARG A 293 -7.00 4.17 4.97
N THR A 294 -6.47 3.03 4.55
CA THR A 294 -5.53 2.95 3.43
C THR A 294 -5.91 1.80 2.49
N ALA A 295 -5.42 1.84 1.26
CA ALA A 295 -5.29 0.65 0.42
C ALA A 295 -4.00 -0.10 0.79
N LEU A 296 -3.83 -1.33 0.29
CA LEU A 296 -2.54 -2.01 0.34
C LEU A 296 -1.48 -1.13 -0.33
N PRO A 297 -0.33 -0.88 0.30
CA PRO A 297 0.81 -0.31 -0.39
C PRO A 297 1.17 -1.16 -1.61
N ARG A 298 1.57 -0.53 -2.70
CA ARG A 298 2.00 -1.25 -3.91
C ARG A 298 3.41 -0.87 -4.25
N VAL A 299 4.23 -1.87 -4.52
CA VAL A 299 5.65 -1.67 -4.82
C VAL A 299 5.98 -2.26 -6.17
N GLU A 300 6.61 -1.45 -7.00
CA GLU A 300 7.23 -1.90 -8.25
C GLU A 300 8.75 -1.73 -8.14
N VAL A 301 9.50 -2.80 -8.34
CA VAL A 301 10.95 -2.70 -8.47
C VAL A 301 11.27 -2.33 -9.91
N VAL A 302 11.78 -1.13 -10.11
CA VAL A 302 12.10 -0.58 -11.43
C VAL A 302 13.59 -0.32 -11.56
N GLU A 303 14.12 -0.49 -12.77
CA GLU A 303 15.50 -0.15 -13.08
C GLU A 303 15.59 1.31 -13.52
N GLY A 304 16.43 2.08 -12.87
CA GLY A 304 16.71 3.46 -13.23
C GLY A 304 17.58 3.56 -14.48
N ALA A 305 17.64 4.76 -15.08
CA ALA A 305 18.49 5.02 -16.23
C ALA A 305 20.00 4.80 -15.96
N ASP A 306 20.39 4.75 -14.71
CA ASP A 306 21.73 4.46 -14.20
C ASP A 306 21.99 2.96 -14.00
N GLY A 307 21.04 2.09 -14.35
CA GLY A 307 21.09 0.64 -14.14
C GLY A 307 20.87 0.22 -12.69
N GLN A 308 20.56 1.13 -11.77
CA GLN A 308 20.26 0.80 -10.39
C GLN A 308 18.78 0.44 -10.22
N LYS A 309 18.52 -0.65 -9.49
CA LYS A 309 17.17 -0.99 -9.08
C LYS A 309 16.71 -0.09 -7.94
N LYS A 310 15.48 0.34 -8.01
CA LYS A 310 14.79 1.10 -6.97
C LYS A 310 13.37 0.58 -6.77
N ALA A 311 12.88 0.66 -5.56
CA ALA A 311 11.49 0.37 -5.26
C ALA A 311 10.68 1.66 -5.40
N ARG A 312 9.68 1.64 -6.27
CA ARG A 312 8.67 2.67 -6.37
C ARG A 312 7.49 2.25 -5.51
N ILE A 313 7.25 3.01 -4.47
CA ILE A 313 6.25 2.72 -3.45
C ILE A 313 5.05 3.63 -3.69
N ASN A 314 3.92 3.04 -4.03
CA ASN A 314 2.66 3.74 -4.24
C ASN A 314 1.77 3.49 -3.02
N VAL A 315 1.25 4.54 -2.44
CA VAL A 315 0.37 4.49 -1.28
C VAL A 315 -0.88 5.33 -1.49
N TYR A 316 -1.97 4.88 -0.93
CA TYR A 316 -3.24 5.61 -0.95
C TYR A 316 -3.84 5.64 0.45
N ALA A 317 -4.24 6.81 0.89
CA ALA A 317 -4.95 7.02 2.15
C ALA A 317 -6.34 7.60 1.89
N TYR A 318 -7.36 6.92 2.42
CA TYR A 318 -8.77 7.30 2.25
C TYR A 318 -9.02 8.75 2.63
N ARG A 319 -9.58 9.53 1.69
CA ARG A 319 -9.86 10.98 1.80
C ARG A 319 -8.65 11.88 2.02
N ASN A 320 -7.44 11.34 2.08
CA ASN A 320 -6.20 12.11 2.23
C ASN A 320 -5.37 12.15 0.93
N GLY A 321 -5.67 11.27 -0.03
CA GLY A 321 -4.99 11.24 -1.30
C GLY A 321 -4.01 10.09 -1.46
N TYR A 322 -3.07 10.23 -2.36
CA TYR A 322 -2.06 9.24 -2.68
C TYR A 322 -0.66 9.85 -2.62
N GLY A 323 0.33 8.98 -2.47
CA GLY A 323 1.75 9.34 -2.50
C GLY A 323 2.54 8.34 -3.32
N ILE A 324 3.60 8.82 -3.95
CA ILE A 324 4.56 8.02 -4.69
C ILE A 324 5.94 8.32 -4.14
N TYR A 325 6.65 7.28 -3.70
CA TYR A 325 7.97 7.38 -3.11
C TYR A 325 8.94 6.49 -3.87
N GLU A 326 10.19 6.87 -3.95
CA GLU A 326 11.25 6.02 -4.49
C GLU A 326 12.25 5.71 -3.37
N PHE A 327 12.55 4.43 -3.22
CA PHE A 327 13.49 3.92 -2.23
C PHE A 327 14.61 3.15 -2.95
N THR A 328 15.85 3.41 -2.54
CA THR A 328 17.04 2.67 -2.98
C THR A 328 17.81 2.18 -1.77
N ASN A 329 18.34 0.96 -1.86
CA ASN A 329 19.21 0.39 -0.84
C ASN A 329 20.68 0.34 -1.29
N SER A 330 21.01 1.05 -2.37
CA SER A 330 22.40 1.13 -2.82
C SER A 330 23.23 1.84 -1.75
N SER A 331 24.36 1.24 -1.37
CA SER A 331 25.40 1.86 -0.55
C SER A 331 26.14 2.97 -1.31
N ALA A 332 25.44 3.67 -2.19
CA ALA A 332 26.00 4.81 -2.90
C ALA A 332 26.43 5.85 -1.88
N THR A 333 27.73 6.09 -1.78
CA THR A 333 28.38 7.10 -0.96
C THR A 333 28.04 8.54 -1.37
N SER A 334 27.03 8.70 -2.25
CA SER A 334 26.47 10.00 -2.62
C SER A 334 24.96 9.91 -2.79
N VAL A 335 24.23 10.59 -1.92
CA VAL A 335 22.79 10.83 -2.11
C VAL A 335 22.62 11.77 -3.31
N LYS A 336 22.29 11.23 -4.47
CA LYS A 336 21.84 12.02 -5.60
C LYS A 336 20.38 12.35 -5.36
N LEU A 337 20.11 13.45 -4.69
CA LEU A 337 18.77 14.03 -4.63
C LEU A 337 18.41 14.52 -6.02
N GLN A 338 17.43 13.88 -6.68
CA GLN A 338 16.79 14.48 -7.84
C GLN A 338 15.93 15.64 -7.32
N THR A 339 16.48 16.82 -7.46
CA THR A 339 15.72 18.05 -7.26
C THR A 339 15.02 18.40 -8.56
N THR A 340 13.73 18.69 -8.50
CA THR A 340 12.99 19.40 -9.55
C THR A 340 13.82 20.52 -10.17
N GLU A 341 13.89 20.52 -11.48
CA GLU A 341 14.56 21.46 -12.39
C GLU A 341 15.47 22.56 -11.80
N GLY A 342 16.75 22.49 -12.14
CA GLY A 342 17.63 23.65 -12.18
C GLY A 342 18.67 23.82 -11.07
N LEU A 343 18.65 23.09 -9.96
CA LEU A 343 19.70 23.21 -8.95
C LEU A 343 20.23 21.83 -8.53
N ASN A 344 21.35 21.43 -9.14
CA ASN A 344 22.09 20.23 -8.78
C ASN A 344 23.23 20.59 -7.82
N PHE A 345 23.48 19.76 -6.83
CA PHE A 345 24.63 19.88 -5.93
C PHE A 345 25.31 18.53 -5.74
N THR A 346 26.58 18.57 -5.38
CA THR A 346 27.38 17.39 -5.03
C THR A 346 27.91 17.54 -3.61
N VAL A 347 28.12 16.40 -2.94
CA VAL A 347 28.71 16.34 -1.62
C VAL A 347 30.03 15.60 -1.70
N ASN A 348 31.10 16.22 -1.25
CA ASN A 348 32.41 15.60 -1.12
C ASN A 348 32.95 15.80 0.29
N GLY A 349 32.95 14.73 1.08
CA GLY A 349 33.18 14.80 2.51
C GLY A 349 32.20 15.76 3.17
N ARG A 350 32.68 16.82 3.81
CA ARG A 350 31.84 17.82 4.45
C ARG A 350 31.50 19.03 3.57
N THR A 351 31.94 19.04 2.31
CA THR A 351 31.71 20.16 1.39
C THR A 351 30.56 19.86 0.44
N VAL A 352 29.58 20.73 0.40
CA VAL A 352 28.47 20.74 -0.53
C VAL A 352 28.78 21.76 -1.62
N THR A 353 28.74 21.35 -2.88
CA THR A 353 28.99 22.21 -4.05
C THR A 353 27.74 22.27 -4.90
N VAL A 354 27.22 23.44 -5.17
CA VAL A 354 26.07 23.70 -6.04
C VAL A 354 26.56 23.95 -7.48
N ASN A 355 25.93 23.29 -8.45
CA ASN A 355 26.39 23.31 -9.86
C ASN A 355 26.16 24.65 -10.56
N THR A 356 25.32 25.51 -10.00
CA THR A 356 25.05 26.85 -10.49
C THR A 356 25.33 27.90 -9.41
N GLN A 357 25.68 29.13 -9.84
CA GLN A 357 25.86 30.24 -8.92
C GLN A 357 24.54 30.53 -8.17
N ALA A 358 24.55 30.40 -6.86
CA ALA A 358 23.43 30.75 -6.01
C ALA A 358 23.62 32.14 -5.36
N LYS A 359 22.52 32.79 -5.06
CA LYS A 359 22.54 34.04 -4.29
C LYS A 359 22.91 33.79 -2.83
N GLU A 360 22.42 32.68 -2.28
CA GLU A 360 22.67 32.28 -0.91
C GLU A 360 22.58 30.76 -0.76
N ILE A 361 23.50 30.15 -0.01
CA ILE A 361 23.48 28.74 0.37
C ILE A 361 23.69 28.68 1.88
N ASN A 362 22.76 28.05 2.61
CA ASN A 362 22.82 27.89 4.04
C ASN A 362 22.68 26.42 4.44
N LEU A 363 23.37 26.04 5.52
CA LEU A 363 23.11 24.81 6.25
C LEU A 363 22.47 25.13 7.60
N PHE A 364 21.43 24.39 7.93
CA PHE A 364 20.77 24.45 9.22
C PHE A 364 20.89 23.09 9.92
N ALA A 365 21.09 23.07 11.20
CA ALA A 365 20.98 21.88 12.03
C ALA A 365 19.50 21.43 12.10
N VAL A 366 19.24 20.21 12.60
CA VAL A 366 17.88 19.65 12.71
C VAL A 366 16.97 20.44 13.67
N ASP A 367 17.54 21.22 14.57
CA ASP A 367 16.83 22.15 15.47
C ASP A 367 16.51 23.51 14.83
N GLY A 368 16.84 23.69 13.52
CA GLY A 368 16.61 24.91 12.77
C GLY A 368 17.68 25.98 12.93
N GLN A 369 18.75 25.74 13.74
CA GLN A 369 19.85 26.69 13.87
C GLN A 369 20.69 26.72 12.58
N LYS A 370 20.97 27.93 12.06
CA LYS A 370 21.88 28.10 10.92
C LYS A 370 23.33 27.83 11.39
N VAL A 371 23.98 26.84 10.77
CA VAL A 371 25.32 26.37 11.17
C VAL A 371 26.41 26.70 10.18
N ALA A 372 26.07 26.98 8.93
CA ALA A 372 27.02 27.42 7.92
C ALA A 372 26.33 28.22 6.79
N THR A 373 27.06 29.12 6.16
CA THR A 373 26.66 29.90 5.00
C THR A 373 27.78 29.88 3.97
N SER A 374 27.45 29.80 2.70
CA SER A 374 28.40 29.91 1.58
C SER A 374 28.96 31.32 1.49
N ALA A 375 30.27 31.42 1.34
CA ALA A 375 30.96 32.69 1.09
C ALA A 375 31.05 33.03 -0.43
N ASP A 376 31.01 32.03 -1.30
CA ASP A 376 31.25 32.15 -2.72
C ASP A 376 29.97 31.92 -3.58
N GLY A 377 28.85 31.62 -2.95
CA GLY A 377 27.59 31.28 -3.64
C GLY A 377 27.65 29.95 -4.41
N ARG A 378 28.67 29.13 -4.18
CA ARG A 378 28.83 27.81 -4.81
C ARG A 378 29.08 26.69 -3.83
N THR A 379 29.84 26.97 -2.75
CA THR A 379 30.24 25.92 -1.81
C THR A 379 29.85 26.29 -0.40
N VAL A 380 29.44 25.29 0.39
CA VAL A 380 29.24 25.42 1.84
C VAL A 380 29.80 24.19 2.54
N LYS A 381 30.47 24.38 3.65
CA LYS A 381 31.09 23.29 4.42
C LYS A 381 30.34 23.05 5.72
N ALA A 382 29.92 21.82 5.93
CA ALA A 382 29.32 21.41 7.18
C ALA A 382 30.35 21.42 8.33
N PRO A 383 29.97 21.88 9.53
CA PRO A 383 30.89 21.95 10.67
C PRO A 383 31.30 20.54 11.15
N ALA A 384 30.43 19.55 11.04
CA ALA A 384 30.67 18.17 11.46
C ALA A 384 29.95 17.19 10.54
N LYS A 385 30.15 15.89 10.74
CA LYS A 385 29.28 14.84 10.22
C LYS A 385 27.90 14.97 10.89
N GLY A 386 26.84 14.66 10.17
CA GLY A 386 25.49 14.77 10.73
C GLY A 386 24.43 15.07 9.70
N VAL A 387 23.21 15.30 10.18
CA VAL A 387 22.04 15.63 9.36
C VAL A 387 21.83 17.14 9.37
N TYR A 388 21.62 17.70 8.17
CA TYR A 388 21.42 19.14 7.97
C TYR A 388 20.25 19.39 7.02
N MET A 389 19.68 20.60 7.08
CA MET A 389 18.83 21.15 6.04
C MET A 389 19.68 22.09 5.17
N LEU A 390 19.83 21.76 3.89
CA LEU A 390 20.45 22.63 2.90
C LEU A 390 19.37 23.55 2.31
N SER A 391 19.58 24.86 2.40
CA SER A 391 18.72 25.87 1.77
C SER A 391 19.52 26.62 0.72
N ILE A 392 19.00 26.69 -0.50
CA ILE A 392 19.63 27.37 -1.64
C ILE A 392 18.64 28.42 -2.18
N GLN A 393 19.10 29.65 -2.33
CA GLN A 393 18.38 30.71 -3.00
C GLN A 393 19.07 31.02 -4.35
N ALA A 394 18.36 30.81 -5.45
CA ALA A 394 18.85 31.11 -6.78
C ALA A 394 18.86 32.62 -7.06
N ALA A 395 19.51 33.03 -8.15
CA ALA A 395 19.63 34.44 -8.53
C ALA A 395 18.27 35.10 -8.85
N ASP A 396 17.30 34.33 -9.33
CA ASP A 396 15.91 34.76 -9.60
C ASP A 396 15.05 34.90 -8.31
N GLY A 397 15.63 34.60 -7.13
CA GLY A 397 14.95 34.67 -5.86
C GLY A 397 14.20 33.39 -5.45
N SER A 398 14.10 32.40 -6.33
CA SER A 398 13.51 31.08 -5.97
C SER A 398 14.32 30.42 -4.87
N LYS A 399 13.62 29.78 -3.92
CA LYS A 399 14.25 29.08 -2.78
C LYS A 399 13.95 27.60 -2.86
N LYS A 400 14.98 26.80 -2.59
CA LYS A 400 14.86 25.34 -2.43
C LYS A 400 15.51 24.92 -1.13
N ALA A 401 14.91 23.98 -0.45
CA ALA A 401 15.47 23.38 0.76
C ALA A 401 15.39 21.85 0.67
N THR A 402 16.41 21.19 1.19
CA THR A 402 16.47 19.72 1.20
C THR A 402 17.24 19.21 2.40
N LYS A 403 16.89 18.01 2.90
CA LYS A 403 17.64 17.31 3.93
C LYS A 403 18.94 16.78 3.34
N LEU A 404 20.00 16.90 4.08
CA LEU A 404 21.35 16.50 3.70
C LEU A 404 21.98 15.67 4.81
N VAL A 405 22.57 14.55 4.47
CA VAL A 405 23.39 13.74 5.38
C VAL A 405 24.85 13.92 4.99
N ILE A 406 25.69 14.29 5.95
CA ILE A 406 27.14 14.42 5.82
C ILE A 406 27.78 13.29 6.61
N GLU A 407 28.43 12.39 5.91
CA GLU A 407 29.12 11.22 6.46
C GLU A 407 30.58 11.52 6.89
#